data_7673262b6b404f04c42921b4bb18a8dd
#
_entry.id   7673262b6b404f04c42921b4bb18a8dd
#
_cell.length_a   1.000
_cell.length_b   1.000
_cell.length_c   1.000
_cell.angle_alpha   90.00
_cell.angle_beta   90.00
_cell.angle_gamma   90.00
#
_symmetry.space_group_name_H-M   'P 1'
#
loop_
_entity.id
_entity.type
_entity.pdbx_description
1 polymer ?
#
loop_
_entity_poly.entity_id
_entity_poly.type
_entity_poly.pdbx_seq_one_letter_code
_entity_poly.pdbx_strand_id
1 'polypeptide(L)'
;MDKVLEKIEQYKIVPVVTIQKIGDAAGMLEGLVRGGLPVAEICFRTDCAEETIKLAIKKYPEMLVGAGTVINREQCERAIRAGAKFIVSPGLSKEVAKVCREKEIPYLPGVVTPAEIMKALALNLTHLKFFPAGNFGGLKTIQALSAAFPLVRFMPTGGVSLENMNEYLSFPKIFACGGSWMMKGSAEEIEQKTRAAVAAAKGE
;
A
#
# COMPACT_ATOMS: atom_id res chain seq x y z
N MET A 1 10.51 -2.04 15.42
CA MET A 1 9.52 -1.79 14.35
C MET A 1 9.43 -3.06 13.50
N ASP A 2 8.30 -3.37 12.90
CA ASP A 2 8.14 -4.53 12.01
C ASP A 2 8.98 -4.35 10.75
N LYS A 3 9.79 -5.38 10.39
CA LYS A 3 10.70 -5.34 9.23
C LYS A 3 9.99 -5.06 7.90
N VAL A 4 8.72 -5.44 7.78
CA VAL A 4 7.90 -5.18 6.59
C VAL A 4 7.55 -3.70 6.51
N LEU A 5 7.14 -3.08 7.62
CA LEU A 5 6.84 -1.65 7.69
C LEU A 5 8.10 -0.81 7.45
N GLU A 6 9.26 -1.23 7.97
CA GLU A 6 10.56 -0.59 7.69
C GLU A 6 10.89 -0.60 6.19
N LYS A 7 10.67 -1.73 5.51
CA LYS A 7 10.87 -1.81 4.05
C LYS A 7 9.92 -0.89 3.30
N ILE A 8 8.63 -0.86 3.69
CA ILE A 8 7.66 0.05 3.06
C ILE A 8 8.11 1.51 3.22
N GLU A 9 8.58 1.89 4.41
CA GLU A 9 9.09 3.24 4.68
C GLU A 9 10.34 3.57 3.85
N GLN A 10 11.26 2.62 3.66
CA GLN A 10 12.44 2.77 2.82
C GLN A 10 12.08 2.99 1.34
N TYR A 11 11.08 2.26 0.84
CA TYR A 11 10.59 2.43 -0.53
C TYR A 11 9.84 3.76 -0.74
N LYS A 12 9.21 4.31 0.30
CA LYS A 12 8.40 5.54 0.25
C LYS A 12 7.17 5.49 -0.66
N ILE A 13 7.08 4.50 -1.54
CA ILE A 13 5.99 4.33 -2.51
C ILE A 13 5.50 2.89 -2.47
N VAL A 14 4.18 2.70 -2.45
CA VAL A 14 3.53 1.40 -2.58
C VAL A 14 2.63 1.41 -3.82
N PRO A 15 3.06 0.77 -4.93
CA PRO A 15 2.23 0.63 -6.12
C PRO A 15 0.95 -0.15 -5.83
N VAL A 16 -0.20 0.45 -6.15
CA VAL A 16 -1.52 -0.18 -6.05
C VAL A 16 -1.83 -0.86 -7.37
N VAL A 17 -1.78 -2.20 -7.37
CA VAL A 17 -1.85 -3.04 -8.57
C VAL A 17 -3.19 -3.75 -8.66
N THR A 18 -3.91 -3.55 -9.75
CA THR A 18 -5.15 -4.28 -10.05
C THR A 18 -4.96 -5.05 -11.36
N ILE A 19 -4.99 -6.36 -11.30
CA ILE A 19 -4.82 -7.24 -12.47
C ILE A 19 -6.20 -7.70 -12.94
N GLN A 20 -6.53 -7.40 -14.19
CA GLN A 20 -7.80 -7.84 -14.80
C GLN A 20 -7.68 -9.21 -15.46
N LYS A 21 -6.51 -9.51 -16.02
CA LYS A 21 -6.20 -10.80 -16.66
C LYS A 21 -4.86 -11.30 -16.15
N ILE A 22 -4.80 -12.54 -15.70
CA ILE A 22 -3.58 -13.09 -15.10
C ILE A 22 -2.37 -13.04 -16.06
N GLY A 23 -2.61 -13.12 -17.38
CA GLY A 23 -1.56 -12.99 -18.39
C GLY A 23 -0.80 -11.67 -18.34
N ASP A 24 -1.40 -10.58 -17.83
CA ASP A 24 -0.78 -9.26 -17.76
C ASP A 24 0.09 -9.11 -16.50
N ALA A 25 -0.13 -9.97 -15.49
CA ALA A 25 0.49 -9.84 -14.18
C ALA A 25 2.02 -9.84 -14.24
N ALA A 26 2.60 -10.78 -14.99
CA ALA A 26 4.05 -10.93 -15.06
C ALA A 26 4.75 -9.68 -15.61
N GLY A 27 4.23 -9.10 -16.70
CA GLY A 27 4.78 -7.89 -17.32
C GLY A 27 4.64 -6.66 -16.41
N MET A 28 3.47 -6.49 -15.77
CA MET A 28 3.24 -5.36 -14.86
C MET A 28 4.17 -5.41 -13.64
N LEU A 29 4.36 -6.58 -13.05
CA LEU A 29 5.26 -6.77 -11.91
C LEU A 29 6.74 -6.61 -12.32
N GLU A 30 7.11 -7.11 -13.51
CA GLU A 30 8.45 -6.94 -14.06
C GLU A 30 8.81 -5.45 -14.23
N GLY A 31 7.88 -4.63 -14.72
CA GLY A 31 8.06 -3.19 -14.83
C GLY A 31 8.38 -2.52 -13.48
N LEU A 32 7.74 -2.93 -12.39
CA LEU A 32 8.05 -2.45 -11.04
C LEU A 32 9.46 -2.85 -10.59
N VAL A 33 9.83 -4.13 -10.78
CA VAL A 33 11.16 -4.65 -10.38
C VAL A 33 12.27 -3.96 -11.16
N ARG A 34 12.14 -3.86 -12.49
CA ARG A 34 13.11 -3.19 -13.37
C ARG A 34 13.18 -1.69 -13.14
N GLY A 35 12.05 -1.09 -12.70
CA GLY A 35 11.98 0.30 -12.27
C GLY A 35 12.64 0.58 -10.91
N GLY A 36 13.12 -0.45 -10.19
CA GLY A 36 13.80 -0.31 -8.90
C GLY A 36 12.85 -0.21 -7.70
N LEU A 37 11.59 -0.64 -7.84
CA LEU A 37 10.59 -0.61 -6.79
C LEU A 37 9.95 -2.00 -6.58
N PRO A 38 10.68 -2.98 -6.00
CA PRO A 38 10.19 -4.34 -5.81
C PRO A 38 9.22 -4.42 -4.62
N VAL A 39 8.11 -3.69 -4.70
CA VAL A 39 6.98 -3.72 -3.76
C VAL A 39 5.68 -3.57 -4.53
N ALA A 40 4.61 -4.26 -4.11
CA ALA A 40 3.29 -4.14 -4.70
C ALA A 40 2.17 -4.44 -3.70
N GLU A 41 1.11 -3.59 -3.70
CA GLU A 41 -0.19 -3.84 -3.09
C GLU A 41 -1.12 -4.46 -4.14
N ILE A 42 -1.26 -5.79 -4.18
CA ILE A 42 -2.14 -6.51 -5.13
C ILE A 42 -3.59 -6.44 -4.62
N CYS A 43 -4.46 -5.77 -5.39
CA CYS A 43 -5.83 -5.50 -4.96
C CYS A 43 -6.77 -6.69 -5.15
N PHE A 44 -7.48 -7.08 -4.09
CA PHE A 44 -8.57 -8.09 -4.10
C PHE A 44 -9.86 -7.52 -4.68
N ARG A 45 -9.77 -6.95 -5.90
CA ARG A 45 -10.88 -6.41 -6.70
C ARG A 45 -11.25 -7.30 -7.87
N THR A 46 -10.43 -8.31 -8.15
CA THR A 46 -10.59 -9.25 -9.26
C THR A 46 -10.25 -10.66 -8.79
N ASP A 47 -10.70 -11.65 -9.53
CA ASP A 47 -10.42 -13.07 -9.23
C ASP A 47 -8.94 -13.44 -9.42
N CYS A 48 -8.19 -12.61 -10.17
CA CYS A 48 -6.76 -12.82 -10.40
C CYS A 48 -5.85 -12.48 -9.21
N ALA A 49 -6.37 -11.83 -8.15
CA ALA A 49 -5.53 -11.28 -7.09
C ALA A 49 -4.68 -12.35 -6.38
N GLU A 50 -5.30 -13.46 -5.98
CA GLU A 50 -4.59 -14.55 -5.27
C GLU A 50 -3.52 -15.21 -6.14
N GLU A 51 -3.84 -15.49 -7.39
CA GLU A 51 -2.90 -16.07 -8.35
C GLU A 51 -1.76 -15.11 -8.68
N THR A 52 -2.05 -13.81 -8.76
CA THR A 52 -1.04 -12.77 -8.95
C THR A 52 -0.05 -12.71 -7.79
N ILE A 53 -0.51 -12.82 -6.53
CA ILE A 53 0.38 -12.88 -5.36
C ILE A 53 1.31 -14.10 -5.45
N LYS A 54 0.76 -15.28 -5.73
CA LYS A 54 1.55 -16.52 -5.89
C LYS A 54 2.60 -16.40 -7.02
N LEU A 55 2.20 -15.82 -8.15
CA LEU A 55 3.09 -15.57 -9.28
C LEU A 55 4.20 -14.58 -8.91
N ALA A 56 3.87 -13.47 -8.24
CA ALA A 56 4.84 -12.46 -7.81
C ALA A 56 5.93 -13.08 -6.92
N ILE A 57 5.54 -13.83 -5.90
CA ILE A 57 6.46 -14.47 -4.95
C ILE A 57 7.34 -15.52 -5.64
N LYS A 58 6.78 -16.28 -6.58
CA LYS A 58 7.53 -17.30 -7.31
C LYS A 58 8.54 -16.69 -8.29
N LYS A 59 8.14 -15.65 -9.02
CA LYS A 59 8.95 -15.06 -10.10
C LYS A 59 9.92 -13.99 -9.56
N TYR A 60 9.55 -13.28 -8.51
CA TYR A 60 10.29 -12.16 -7.93
C TYR A 60 10.41 -12.31 -6.40
N PRO A 61 11.25 -13.26 -5.91
CA PRO A 61 11.32 -13.58 -4.47
C PRO A 61 11.79 -12.41 -3.60
N GLU A 62 12.46 -11.40 -4.18
CA GLU A 62 12.87 -10.18 -3.51
C GLU A 62 11.73 -9.16 -3.35
N MET A 63 10.63 -9.32 -4.11
CA MET A 63 9.52 -8.38 -4.07
C MET A 63 8.73 -8.47 -2.76
N LEU A 64 8.50 -7.33 -2.14
CA LEU A 64 7.59 -7.22 -1.00
C LEU A 64 6.15 -7.16 -1.49
N VAL A 65 5.43 -8.27 -1.40
CA VAL A 65 4.06 -8.37 -1.90
C VAL A 65 3.07 -8.27 -0.74
N GLY A 66 2.13 -7.34 -0.85
CA GLY A 66 0.97 -7.22 0.03
C GLY A 66 -0.34 -7.38 -0.73
N ALA A 67 -1.42 -7.54 0.02
CA ALA A 67 -2.77 -7.59 -0.52
C ALA A 67 -3.55 -6.33 -0.15
N GLY A 68 -4.14 -5.67 -1.15
CA GLY A 68 -4.98 -4.48 -0.99
C GLY A 68 -6.46 -4.75 -1.21
N THR A 69 -7.27 -3.81 -0.79
CA THR A 69 -8.74 -3.88 -0.87
C THR A 69 -9.30 -5.14 -0.17
N VAL A 70 -8.61 -5.59 0.87
CA VAL A 70 -9.07 -6.71 1.71
C VAL A 70 -10.14 -6.19 2.66
N ILE A 71 -11.38 -6.65 2.53
CA ILE A 71 -12.53 -6.08 3.26
C ILE A 71 -13.16 -7.05 4.27
N ASN A 72 -12.77 -8.32 4.27
CA ASN A 72 -13.31 -9.33 5.17
C ASN A 72 -12.27 -10.39 5.53
N ARG A 73 -12.65 -11.25 6.49
CA ARG A 73 -11.82 -12.33 7.00
C ARG A 73 -11.37 -13.31 5.91
N GLU A 74 -12.29 -13.72 5.04
CA GLU A 74 -12.03 -14.71 4.00
C GLU A 74 -10.93 -14.23 3.04
N GLN A 75 -11.08 -13.00 2.52
CA GLN A 75 -10.06 -12.40 1.65
C GLN A 75 -8.71 -12.27 2.36
N CYS A 76 -8.70 -11.90 3.64
CA CYS A 76 -7.48 -11.79 4.42
C CYS A 76 -6.77 -13.14 4.53
N GLU A 77 -7.49 -14.20 4.89
CA GLU A 77 -6.92 -15.54 5.01
C GLU A 77 -6.41 -16.08 3.65
N ARG A 78 -7.14 -15.82 2.57
CA ARG A 78 -6.70 -16.17 1.19
C ARG A 78 -5.43 -15.44 0.80
N ALA A 79 -5.37 -14.13 1.06
CA ALA A 79 -4.19 -13.31 0.77
C ALA A 79 -2.94 -13.81 1.53
N ILE A 80 -3.08 -14.10 2.82
CA ILE A 80 -1.99 -14.62 3.64
C ILE A 80 -1.56 -16.03 3.19
N ARG A 81 -2.50 -16.91 2.88
CA ARG A 81 -2.18 -18.24 2.31
C ARG A 81 -1.48 -18.16 0.96
N ALA A 82 -1.80 -17.14 0.15
CA ALA A 82 -1.10 -16.88 -1.11
C ALA A 82 0.32 -16.34 -0.91
N GLY A 83 0.65 -15.87 0.31
CA GLY A 83 1.98 -15.43 0.73
C GLY A 83 2.12 -13.92 0.90
N ALA A 84 1.03 -13.15 0.94
CA ALA A 84 1.07 -11.71 1.21
C ALA A 84 1.78 -11.42 2.54
N LYS A 85 2.67 -10.43 2.55
CA LYS A 85 3.49 -10.03 3.70
C LYS A 85 2.91 -8.84 4.46
N PHE A 86 1.94 -8.13 3.90
CA PHE A 86 1.16 -7.09 4.56
C PHE A 86 -0.24 -7.04 3.97
N ILE A 87 -1.19 -6.53 4.75
CA ILE A 87 -2.60 -6.42 4.35
C ILE A 87 -3.00 -4.95 4.41
N VAL A 88 -3.73 -4.50 3.38
CA VAL A 88 -4.26 -3.14 3.27
C VAL A 88 -5.77 -3.21 3.02
N SER A 89 -6.53 -2.42 3.77
CA SER A 89 -7.99 -2.29 3.61
C SER A 89 -8.38 -0.86 3.23
N PRO A 90 -9.49 -0.67 2.52
CA PRO A 90 -10.02 0.68 2.28
C PRO A 90 -10.61 1.35 3.52
N GLY A 91 -10.92 0.58 4.54
CA GLY A 91 -11.46 1.01 5.84
C GLY A 91 -10.97 0.08 6.95
N LEU A 92 -11.32 0.38 8.21
CA LEU A 92 -10.95 -0.43 9.37
C LEU A 92 -11.92 -1.61 9.55
N SER A 93 -11.42 -2.84 9.45
CA SER A 93 -12.13 -4.07 9.79
C SER A 93 -11.51 -4.73 11.02
N LYS A 94 -12.32 -4.94 12.08
CA LYS A 94 -11.88 -5.64 13.30
C LYS A 94 -11.55 -7.12 13.02
N GLU A 95 -12.28 -7.75 12.10
CA GLU A 95 -12.06 -9.15 11.72
C GLU A 95 -10.72 -9.31 11.00
N VAL A 96 -10.42 -8.43 10.03
CA VAL A 96 -9.12 -8.41 9.34
C VAL A 96 -7.99 -8.13 10.33
N ALA A 97 -8.16 -7.15 11.23
CA ALA A 97 -7.17 -6.84 12.27
C ALA A 97 -6.89 -8.05 13.19
N LYS A 98 -7.93 -8.81 13.54
CA LYS A 98 -7.78 -10.03 14.34
C LYS A 98 -6.95 -11.09 13.62
N VAL A 99 -7.28 -11.39 12.37
CA VAL A 99 -6.53 -12.38 11.56
C VAL A 99 -5.08 -11.95 11.38
N CYS A 100 -4.83 -10.69 11.04
CA CYS A 100 -3.48 -10.17 10.84
C CYS A 100 -2.65 -10.28 12.12
N ARG A 101 -3.22 -9.96 13.29
CA ARG A 101 -2.55 -10.11 14.59
C ARG A 101 -2.22 -11.57 14.90
N GLU A 102 -3.17 -12.50 14.67
CA GLU A 102 -2.98 -13.95 14.91
C GLU A 102 -1.91 -14.55 13.99
N LYS A 103 -1.69 -13.95 12.82
CA LYS A 103 -0.72 -14.39 11.82
C LYS A 103 0.57 -13.57 11.81
N GLU A 104 0.68 -12.57 12.70
CA GLU A 104 1.83 -11.66 12.80
C GLU A 104 2.12 -10.93 11.46
N ILE A 105 1.05 -10.56 10.73
CA ILE A 105 1.12 -9.84 9.46
C ILE A 105 0.74 -8.38 9.69
N PRO A 106 1.54 -7.38 9.25
CA PRO A 106 1.18 -5.97 9.32
C PRO A 106 -0.14 -5.67 8.62
N TYR A 107 -0.98 -4.88 9.31
CA TYR A 107 -2.26 -4.42 8.78
C TYR A 107 -2.31 -2.90 8.69
N LEU A 108 -2.60 -2.39 7.50
CA LEU A 108 -2.73 -0.98 7.17
C LEU A 108 -4.20 -0.65 6.84
N PRO A 109 -5.05 -0.41 7.86
CA PRO A 109 -6.46 -0.06 7.61
C PRO A 109 -6.61 1.34 7.06
N GLY A 110 -7.63 1.55 6.21
CA GLY A 110 -8.05 2.85 5.75
C GLY A 110 -8.79 3.63 6.85
N VAL A 111 -8.50 4.93 6.96
CA VAL A 111 -9.16 5.88 7.85
C VAL A 111 -9.25 7.25 7.19
N VAL A 112 -10.22 8.07 7.59
CA VAL A 112 -10.33 9.49 7.23
C VAL A 112 -10.79 10.36 8.41
N THR A 113 -11.36 9.76 9.46
CA THR A 113 -11.95 10.49 10.59
C THR A 113 -11.21 10.23 11.91
N PRO A 114 -11.26 11.17 12.88
CA PRO A 114 -10.74 10.95 14.22
C PRO A 114 -11.31 9.69 14.90
N ALA A 115 -12.61 9.40 14.70
CA ALA A 115 -13.25 8.22 15.30
C ALA A 115 -12.68 6.90 14.77
N GLU A 116 -12.32 6.84 13.48
CA GLU A 116 -11.67 5.66 12.88
C GLU A 116 -10.24 5.51 13.39
N ILE A 117 -9.50 6.61 13.53
CA ILE A 117 -8.15 6.60 14.11
C ILE A 117 -8.18 6.11 15.56
N MET A 118 -9.11 6.59 16.39
CA MET A 118 -9.28 6.11 17.76
C MET A 118 -9.57 4.61 17.81
N LYS A 119 -10.42 4.09 16.91
CA LYS A 119 -10.69 2.64 16.81
C LYS A 119 -9.45 1.86 16.36
N ALA A 120 -8.63 2.39 15.45
CA ALA A 120 -7.39 1.75 15.02
C ALA A 120 -6.37 1.70 16.17
N LEU A 121 -6.19 2.80 16.92
CA LEU A 121 -5.33 2.86 18.09
C LEU A 121 -5.75 1.88 19.20
N ALA A 122 -7.05 1.70 19.42
CA ALA A 122 -7.56 0.68 20.35
C ALA A 122 -7.21 -0.76 19.94
N LEU A 123 -6.82 -0.98 18.69
CA LEU A 123 -6.30 -2.25 18.18
C LEU A 123 -4.76 -2.29 18.07
N ASN A 124 -4.06 -1.28 18.63
CA ASN A 124 -2.61 -1.07 18.54
C ASN A 124 -2.09 -0.88 17.11
N LEU A 125 -2.92 -0.32 16.21
CA LEU A 125 -2.56 0.00 14.83
C LEU A 125 -2.16 1.47 14.75
N THR A 126 -0.90 1.76 14.44
CA THR A 126 -0.32 3.11 14.35
C THR A 126 0.06 3.51 12.93
N HIS A 127 0.20 2.55 12.02
CA HIS A 127 0.45 2.80 10.60
C HIS A 127 -0.86 2.62 9.84
N LEU A 128 -1.40 3.72 9.31
CA LEU A 128 -2.75 3.78 8.76
C LEU A 128 -2.72 4.26 7.31
N LYS A 129 -3.55 3.67 6.47
CA LYS A 129 -3.83 4.21 5.14
C LYS A 129 -4.81 5.38 5.27
N PHE A 130 -4.50 6.53 4.69
CA PHE A 130 -5.45 7.63 4.56
C PHE A 130 -6.09 7.58 3.18
N PHE A 131 -7.38 7.20 3.10
CA PHE A 131 -8.02 6.87 1.82
C PHE A 131 -9.51 7.23 1.81
N PRO A 132 -10.01 7.81 0.70
CA PRO A 132 -9.28 8.37 -0.45
C PRO A 132 -8.71 9.77 -0.15
N ALA A 133 -7.40 9.92 -0.20
CA ALA A 133 -6.69 11.09 0.32
C ALA A 133 -7.10 12.40 -0.35
N GLY A 134 -7.09 12.45 -1.68
CA GLY A 134 -7.43 13.66 -2.45
C GLY A 134 -8.85 14.15 -2.17
N ASN A 135 -9.82 13.25 -1.99
CA ASN A 135 -11.21 13.59 -1.76
C ASN A 135 -11.46 14.11 -0.32
N PHE A 136 -10.60 13.76 0.64
CA PHE A 136 -10.72 14.15 2.04
C PHE A 136 -9.68 15.19 2.49
N GLY A 137 -9.28 16.08 1.57
CA GLY A 137 -8.45 17.26 1.88
C GLY A 137 -6.94 16.98 1.95
N GLY A 138 -6.50 15.78 1.56
CA GLY A 138 -5.09 15.46 1.34
C GLY A 138 -4.18 15.74 2.52
N LEU A 139 -3.03 16.34 2.23
CA LEU A 139 -1.99 16.64 3.23
C LEU A 139 -2.50 17.56 4.34
N LYS A 140 -3.33 18.55 4.03
CA LYS A 140 -3.88 19.49 5.02
C LYS A 140 -4.68 18.78 6.11
N THR A 141 -5.50 17.81 5.72
CA THR A 141 -6.27 17.01 6.68
C THR A 141 -5.37 16.07 7.50
N ILE A 142 -4.39 15.43 6.87
CA ILE A 142 -3.42 14.58 7.57
C ILE A 142 -2.64 15.38 8.61
N GLN A 143 -2.23 16.61 8.31
CA GLN A 143 -1.53 17.50 9.24
C GLN A 143 -2.41 17.81 10.48
N ALA A 144 -3.67 18.16 10.24
CA ALA A 144 -4.63 18.43 11.32
C ALA A 144 -4.86 17.20 12.20
N LEU A 145 -5.05 16.02 11.61
CA LEU A 145 -5.20 14.76 12.35
C LEU A 145 -3.94 14.40 13.12
N SER A 146 -2.75 14.60 12.55
CA SER A 146 -1.46 14.29 13.19
C SER A 146 -1.21 15.11 14.45
N ALA A 147 -1.75 16.33 14.54
CA ALA A 147 -1.65 17.14 15.74
C ALA A 147 -2.39 16.50 16.94
N ALA A 148 -3.53 15.86 16.68
CA ALA A 148 -4.31 15.17 17.71
C ALA A 148 -3.80 13.73 17.99
N PHE A 149 -3.16 13.09 17.01
CA PHE A 149 -2.72 11.69 17.08
C PHE A 149 -1.21 11.54 16.80
N PRO A 150 -0.34 11.96 17.72
CA PRO A 150 1.11 12.03 17.48
C PRO A 150 1.80 10.67 17.25
N LEU A 151 1.19 9.57 17.65
CA LEU A 151 1.71 8.22 17.44
C LEU A 151 1.39 7.65 16.05
N VAL A 152 0.46 8.27 15.33
CA VAL A 152 -0.01 7.75 14.04
C VAL A 152 0.90 8.20 12.91
N ARG A 153 1.16 7.28 12.00
CA ARG A 153 1.83 7.53 10.72
C ARG A 153 0.90 7.14 9.57
N PHE A 154 0.94 7.89 8.48
CA PHE A 154 -0.04 7.76 7.40
C PHE A 154 0.60 7.33 6.09
N MET A 155 -0.17 6.55 5.31
CA MET A 155 0.07 6.26 3.90
C MET A 155 -1.10 6.83 3.08
N PRO A 156 -1.02 8.08 2.60
CA PRO A 156 -2.03 8.64 1.71
C PRO A 156 -2.14 7.81 0.45
N THR A 157 -3.38 7.52 0.05
CA THR A 157 -3.70 6.76 -1.15
C THR A 157 -4.97 7.33 -1.78
N GLY A 158 -5.02 7.38 -3.12
CA GLY A 158 -6.13 7.98 -3.87
C GLY A 158 -5.93 9.48 -4.09
N GLY A 159 -5.70 9.85 -5.35
CA GLY A 159 -5.34 11.22 -5.76
C GLY A 159 -3.86 11.54 -5.58
N VAL A 160 -3.03 10.57 -5.22
CA VAL A 160 -1.56 10.71 -5.26
C VAL A 160 -1.05 10.45 -6.67
N SER A 161 -0.11 11.27 -7.12
CA SER A 161 0.54 11.21 -8.43
C SER A 161 2.02 11.55 -8.31
N LEU A 162 2.76 11.47 -9.43
CA LEU A 162 4.17 11.85 -9.47
C LEU A 162 4.37 13.33 -9.08
N GLU A 163 3.44 14.20 -9.49
CA GLU A 163 3.53 15.65 -9.30
C GLU A 163 3.34 16.06 -7.84
N ASN A 164 2.54 15.32 -7.06
CA ASN A 164 2.19 15.72 -5.70
C ASN A 164 2.76 14.81 -4.59
N MET A 165 3.36 13.66 -4.93
CA MET A 165 3.81 12.72 -3.90
C MET A 165 4.90 13.31 -2.99
N ASN A 166 5.77 14.18 -3.50
CA ASN A 166 6.85 14.78 -2.71
C ASN A 166 6.33 15.78 -1.69
N GLU A 167 5.21 16.45 -1.97
CA GLU A 167 4.53 17.28 -0.98
C GLU A 167 4.07 16.43 0.22
N TYR A 168 3.49 15.26 -0.04
CA TYR A 168 3.14 14.32 1.02
C TYR A 168 4.38 13.80 1.75
N LEU A 169 5.37 13.29 1.03
CA LEU A 169 6.58 12.67 1.61
C LEU A 169 7.44 13.66 2.43
N SER A 170 7.31 14.97 2.20
CA SER A 170 7.97 15.99 3.01
C SER A 170 7.44 16.07 4.45
N PHE A 171 6.25 15.56 4.73
CA PHE A 171 5.67 15.61 6.06
C PHE A 171 6.07 14.37 6.90
N PRO A 172 6.72 14.56 8.09
CA PRO A 172 7.33 13.46 8.84
C PRO A 172 6.38 12.35 9.31
N LYS A 173 5.06 12.62 9.32
CA LYS A 173 4.05 11.62 9.69
C LYS A 173 3.60 10.75 8.53
N ILE A 174 4.10 10.99 7.33
CA ILE A 174 3.87 10.14 6.16
C ILE A 174 5.06 9.21 5.99
N PHE A 175 4.81 7.91 6.06
CA PHE A 175 5.85 6.89 5.92
C PHE A 175 5.97 6.35 4.50
N ALA A 176 4.90 6.43 3.69
CA ALA A 176 4.89 6.07 2.28
C ALA A 176 3.67 6.68 1.59
N CYS A 177 3.67 6.73 0.26
CA CYS A 177 2.52 7.08 -0.58
C CYS A 177 2.02 5.85 -1.34
N GLY A 178 0.71 5.60 -1.31
CA GLY A 178 0.07 4.57 -2.13
C GLY A 178 -0.52 5.15 -3.41
N GLY A 179 -0.30 4.50 -4.56
CA GLY A 179 -0.91 4.98 -5.80
C GLY A 179 -0.76 4.05 -6.99
N SER A 180 -1.58 4.27 -8.01
CA SER A 180 -1.63 3.44 -9.23
C SER A 180 -1.18 4.18 -10.49
N TRP A 181 -0.67 5.41 -10.37
CA TRP A 181 -0.32 6.25 -11.54
C TRP A 181 0.73 5.61 -12.44
N MET A 182 1.64 4.81 -11.90
CA MET A 182 2.68 4.12 -12.65
C MET A 182 2.20 2.83 -13.32
N MET A 183 1.03 2.30 -12.94
CA MET A 183 0.56 0.96 -13.32
C MET A 183 -0.21 0.92 -14.65
N LYS A 184 -0.09 1.93 -15.48
CA LYS A 184 -0.79 2.01 -16.78
C LYS A 184 0.21 1.88 -17.93
N GLY A 185 -0.12 1.02 -18.91
CA GLY A 185 0.66 0.82 -20.14
C GLY A 185 1.39 -0.50 -20.19
N SER A 186 2.39 -0.60 -21.07
CA SER A 186 3.25 -1.77 -21.23
C SER A 186 4.21 -1.95 -20.03
N ALA A 187 4.91 -3.09 -19.98
CA ALA A 187 5.93 -3.32 -18.95
C ALA A 187 7.04 -2.24 -18.98
N GLU A 188 7.45 -1.81 -20.18
CA GLU A 188 8.46 -0.77 -20.40
C GLU A 188 7.96 0.61 -19.92
N GLU A 189 6.70 0.95 -20.18
CA GLU A 189 6.09 2.19 -19.70
C GLU A 189 5.96 2.21 -18.17
N ILE A 190 5.59 1.06 -17.57
CA ILE A 190 5.55 0.90 -16.11
C ILE A 190 6.96 1.04 -15.53
N GLU A 191 7.98 0.42 -16.14
CA GLU A 191 9.39 0.57 -15.73
C GLU A 191 9.80 2.05 -15.73
N GLN A 192 9.55 2.79 -16.81
CA GLN A 192 9.91 4.20 -16.94
C GLN A 192 9.22 5.07 -15.88
N LYS A 193 7.90 4.90 -15.70
CA LYS A 193 7.13 5.63 -14.69
C LYS A 193 7.58 5.30 -13.27
N THR A 194 7.95 4.04 -13.03
CA THR A 194 8.46 3.59 -11.74
C THR A 194 9.83 4.20 -11.45
N ARG A 195 10.76 4.22 -12.42
CA ARG A 195 12.06 4.88 -12.30
C ARG A 195 11.92 6.37 -11.96
N ALA A 196 11.03 7.07 -12.67
CA ALA A 196 10.75 8.47 -12.40
C ALA A 196 10.21 8.69 -10.97
N ALA A 197 9.29 7.83 -10.52
CA ALA A 197 8.75 7.90 -9.16
C ALA A 197 9.82 7.64 -8.09
N VAL A 198 10.68 6.64 -8.30
CA VAL A 198 11.79 6.30 -7.38
C VAL A 198 12.80 7.44 -7.30
N ALA A 199 13.22 8.01 -8.44
CA ALA A 199 14.14 9.14 -8.49
C ALA A 199 13.55 10.36 -7.74
N ALA A 200 12.32 10.73 -8.06
CA ALA A 200 11.64 11.83 -7.39
C ALA A 200 11.51 11.62 -5.86
N ALA A 201 11.22 10.40 -5.40
CA ALA A 201 11.13 10.09 -3.96
C ALA A 201 12.48 10.18 -3.23
N LYS A 202 13.60 10.07 -3.95
CA LYS A 202 14.97 10.24 -3.42
C LYS A 202 15.44 11.69 -3.46
N GLY A 203 14.75 12.56 -4.20
CA GLY A 203 15.16 13.97 -4.43
C GLY A 203 16.21 14.11 -5.56
N GLU A 204 16.21 13.16 -6.47
CA GLU A 204 17.08 13.12 -7.67
C GLU A 204 16.38 13.76 -8.87
#